data_35ad4f6a0ead8438a4b7e6748a93957e
#
_entry.id   35ad4f6a0ead8438a4b7e6748a93957e
#
_cell.length_a   1.000
_cell.length_b   1.000
_cell.length_c   1.000
_cell.angle_alpha   90.00
_cell.angle_beta   90.00
_cell.angle_gamma   90.00
#
_symmetry.space_group_name_H-M   'P 1'
#
loop_
_entity.id
_entity.type
_entity.pdbx_description
1 polymer ?
#
loop_
_entity_poly.entity_id
_entity_poly.type
_entity_poly.pdbx_seq_one_letter_code
_entity_poly.pdbx_strand_id
1 'polypeptide(L)'
;MLARIKPILGATAVGTAIGHLGTTMLFYPAMDAVGSGSPFPPLIENDLVASFVYVLIAVLFLDWVVQKVGRPMFNAMVMAVSQILIVDVNYVMIGRRALEPALISVVIILLLFAGAAFTYEKLSD
;
A
#
# COMPACT_ATOMS: atom_id res chain seq x y z
N MET A 1 15.05 16.39 -4.15
CA MET A 1 14.77 14.97 -4.45
C MET A 1 15.96 14.07 -4.11
N LEU A 2 17.15 14.37 -4.61
CA LEU A 2 18.33 13.51 -4.34
C LEU A 2 18.65 13.41 -2.85
N ALA A 3 18.47 14.49 -2.09
CA ALA A 3 18.74 14.48 -0.65
C ALA A 3 17.78 13.57 0.12
N ARG A 4 16.65 13.20 -0.49
CA ARG A 4 15.64 12.35 0.14
C ARG A 4 15.54 10.97 -0.48
N ILE A 5 16.49 10.62 -1.38
CA ILE A 5 16.42 9.33 -2.08
C ILE A 5 16.55 8.16 -1.12
N LYS A 6 17.37 8.31 -0.07
CA LYS A 6 17.56 7.25 0.92
C LYS A 6 16.26 6.93 1.68
N PRO A 7 15.56 7.90 2.29
CA PRO A 7 14.28 7.59 2.93
C PRO A 7 13.22 7.10 1.94
N ILE A 8 13.19 7.64 0.71
CA ILE A 8 12.24 7.21 -0.30
C ILE A 8 12.47 5.75 -0.68
N LEU A 9 13.71 5.38 -0.99
CA LEU A 9 14.02 4.00 -1.38
C LEU A 9 13.83 3.03 -0.21
N GLY A 10 14.24 3.41 1.00
CA GLY A 10 14.07 2.57 2.18
C GLY A 10 12.59 2.32 2.48
N ALA A 11 11.78 3.38 2.48
CA ALA A 11 10.35 3.26 2.71
C ALA A 11 9.68 2.40 1.62
N THR A 12 10.10 2.58 0.36
CA THR A 12 9.57 1.79 -0.75
C THR A 12 9.93 0.32 -0.57
N ALA A 13 11.16 0.00 -0.17
CA ALA A 13 11.58 -1.38 0.04
C ALA A 13 10.76 -2.05 1.15
N VAL A 14 10.59 -1.39 2.28
CA VAL A 14 9.81 -1.94 3.40
C VAL A 14 8.34 -2.08 3.03
N GLY A 15 7.75 -1.06 2.42
CA GLY A 15 6.36 -1.11 1.99
C GLY A 15 6.11 -2.19 0.96
N THR A 16 7.03 -2.36 0.01
CA THR A 16 6.93 -3.41 -1.01
C THR A 16 6.98 -4.79 -0.36
N ALA A 17 7.89 -5.01 0.59
CA ALA A 17 7.98 -6.29 1.29
C ALA A 17 6.67 -6.62 2.00
N ILE A 18 6.13 -5.67 2.76
CA ILE A 18 4.88 -5.87 3.49
C ILE A 18 3.72 -6.10 2.52
N GLY A 19 3.59 -5.22 1.52
CA GLY A 19 2.48 -5.29 0.57
C GLY A 19 2.51 -6.53 -0.28
N HIS A 20 3.67 -6.87 -0.83
CA HIS A 20 3.81 -8.05 -1.70
C HIS A 20 3.56 -9.34 -0.92
N LEU A 21 4.20 -9.50 0.25
CA LEU A 21 4.00 -10.70 1.06
C LEU A 21 2.57 -10.81 1.55
N GLY A 22 1.99 -9.72 2.03
CA GLY A 22 0.60 -9.72 2.48
C GLY A 22 -0.37 -10.06 1.36
N THR A 23 -0.17 -9.46 0.19
CA THR A 23 -1.05 -9.68 -0.95
C THR A 23 -0.95 -11.11 -1.47
N THR A 24 0.26 -11.60 -1.68
CA THR A 24 0.44 -12.94 -2.28
C THR A 24 0.12 -14.06 -1.29
N MET A 25 0.38 -13.87 -0.01
CA MET A 25 0.20 -14.93 0.98
C MET A 25 -1.18 -14.94 1.63
N LEU A 26 -1.84 -13.79 1.71
CA LEU A 26 -3.12 -13.66 2.44
C LEU A 26 -4.27 -13.17 1.55
N PHE A 27 -4.05 -12.10 0.80
CA PHE A 27 -5.14 -11.46 0.07
C PHE A 27 -5.59 -12.26 -1.14
N TYR A 28 -4.66 -12.65 -2.00
CA TYR A 28 -5.00 -13.42 -3.21
C TYR A 28 -5.62 -14.77 -2.87
N PRO A 29 -5.10 -15.54 -1.89
CA PRO A 29 -5.80 -16.77 -1.48
C PRO A 29 -7.22 -16.51 -0.97
N ALA A 30 -7.45 -15.42 -0.25
CA ALA A 30 -8.79 -15.07 0.21
C ALA A 30 -9.72 -14.69 -0.95
N MET A 31 -9.19 -13.96 -1.94
CA MET A 31 -9.96 -13.63 -3.14
C MET A 31 -10.31 -14.87 -3.95
N ASP A 32 -9.36 -15.79 -4.12
CA ASP A 32 -9.59 -17.03 -4.84
C ASP A 32 -10.64 -17.89 -4.14
N ALA A 33 -10.62 -17.94 -2.80
CA ALA A 33 -11.56 -18.73 -2.02
C ALA A 33 -13.02 -18.27 -2.22
N VAL A 34 -13.23 -16.97 -2.50
CA VAL A 34 -14.59 -16.45 -2.75
C VAL A 34 -14.91 -16.33 -4.24
N GLY A 35 -14.03 -16.83 -5.11
CA GLY A 35 -14.27 -16.83 -6.56
C GLY A 35 -14.13 -15.48 -7.22
N SER A 36 -13.45 -14.53 -6.58
CA SER A 36 -13.25 -13.20 -7.13
C SER A 36 -11.91 -13.11 -7.82
N GLY A 37 -11.90 -13.13 -9.15
CA GLY A 37 -10.70 -12.95 -9.95
C GLY A 37 -10.72 -11.62 -10.68
N SER A 38 -9.58 -11.25 -11.28
CA SER A 38 -9.51 -10.09 -12.14
C SER A 38 -10.05 -10.45 -13.53
N PRO A 39 -11.02 -9.70 -14.08
CA PRO A 39 -11.56 -9.98 -15.40
C PRO A 39 -10.63 -9.53 -16.54
N PHE A 40 -9.59 -8.76 -16.23
CA PHE A 40 -8.68 -8.21 -17.22
C PHE A 40 -7.24 -8.61 -16.91
N PRO A 41 -6.38 -8.76 -17.94
CA PRO A 41 -4.98 -9.01 -17.69
C PRO A 41 -4.33 -7.80 -17.00
N PRO A 42 -3.38 -8.03 -16.06
CA PRO A 42 -2.72 -6.93 -15.40
C PRO A 42 -1.79 -6.18 -16.36
N LEU A 43 -1.67 -4.87 -16.17
CA LEU A 43 -0.74 -4.07 -16.96
C LEU A 43 0.71 -4.47 -16.67
N ILE A 44 1.01 -4.78 -15.40
CA ILE A 44 2.32 -5.28 -14.98
C ILE A 44 2.11 -6.72 -14.52
N GLU A 45 2.65 -7.68 -15.28
CA GLU A 45 2.41 -9.10 -15.02
C GLU A 45 3.14 -9.61 -13.79
N ASN A 46 4.34 -9.08 -13.51
CA ASN A 46 5.12 -9.52 -12.36
C ASN A 46 4.58 -8.87 -11.09
N ASP A 47 4.08 -9.68 -10.16
CA ASP A 47 3.46 -9.20 -8.92
C ASP A 47 4.41 -8.38 -8.07
N LEU A 48 5.68 -8.77 -8.00
CA LEU A 48 6.65 -8.02 -7.21
C LEU A 48 6.91 -6.65 -7.81
N VAL A 49 7.06 -6.58 -9.14
CA VAL A 49 7.27 -5.31 -9.83
C VAL A 49 6.04 -4.41 -9.66
N ALA A 50 4.85 -4.98 -9.79
CA ALA A 50 3.61 -4.22 -9.61
C ALA A 50 3.51 -3.66 -8.19
N SER A 51 3.85 -4.46 -7.18
CA SER A 51 3.86 -4.01 -5.79
C SER A 51 4.88 -2.90 -5.58
N PHE A 52 6.07 -3.05 -6.16
CA PHE A 52 7.11 -2.03 -6.05
C PHE A 52 6.66 -0.70 -6.65
N VAL A 53 6.08 -0.74 -7.85
CA VAL A 53 5.61 0.48 -8.52
C VAL A 53 4.50 1.15 -7.71
N TYR A 54 3.54 0.37 -7.23
CA TYR A 54 2.46 0.91 -6.40
C TYR A 54 3.01 1.59 -5.14
N VAL A 55 3.90 0.90 -4.43
CA VAL A 55 4.46 1.45 -3.19
C VAL A 55 5.34 2.67 -3.47
N LEU A 56 6.11 2.63 -4.56
CA LEU A 56 6.93 3.79 -4.95
C LEU A 56 6.05 5.02 -5.20
N ILE A 57 4.95 4.86 -5.92
CA ILE A 57 4.01 5.96 -6.16
C ILE A 57 3.48 6.49 -4.82
N ALA A 58 3.08 5.59 -3.92
CA ALA A 58 2.56 5.98 -2.61
C ALA A 58 3.63 6.72 -1.78
N VAL A 59 4.86 6.23 -1.79
CA VAL A 59 5.95 6.84 -1.03
C VAL A 59 6.34 8.21 -1.62
N LEU A 60 6.35 8.34 -2.95
CA LEU A 60 6.61 9.63 -3.58
C LEU A 60 5.53 10.65 -3.20
N PHE A 61 4.27 10.22 -3.18
CA PHE A 61 3.18 11.06 -2.74
C PHE A 61 3.34 11.44 -1.26
N LEU A 62 3.71 10.48 -0.41
CA LEU A 62 3.97 10.74 0.99
C LEU A 62 5.11 11.75 1.17
N ASP A 63 6.21 11.57 0.42
CA ASP A 63 7.34 12.50 0.46
C ASP A 63 6.89 13.92 0.09
N TRP A 64 6.09 14.03 -0.96
CA TRP A 64 5.56 15.33 -1.38
C TRP A 64 4.73 15.98 -0.28
N VAL A 65 3.85 15.22 0.37
CA VAL A 65 3.01 15.73 1.46
C VAL A 65 3.88 16.15 2.65
N VAL A 66 4.85 15.30 3.02
CA VAL A 66 5.74 15.58 4.16
C VAL A 66 6.55 16.85 3.94
N GLN A 67 6.99 17.11 2.69
CA GLN A 67 7.71 18.32 2.39
C GLN A 67 6.83 19.57 2.54
N LYS A 68 5.51 19.42 2.43
CA LYS A 68 4.58 20.54 2.58
C LYS A 68 4.12 20.74 4.03
N VAL A 69 3.82 19.67 4.75
CA VAL A 69 3.18 19.76 6.07
C VAL A 69 3.88 18.97 7.17
N GLY A 70 4.92 18.21 6.86
CA GLY A 70 5.61 17.38 7.85
C GLY A 70 4.79 16.18 8.31
N ARG A 71 5.14 15.65 9.50
CA ARG A 71 4.41 14.59 10.19
C ARG A 71 4.23 13.34 9.35
N PRO A 72 5.35 12.62 9.02
CA PRO A 72 5.27 11.46 8.11
C PRO A 72 4.29 10.38 8.56
N MET A 73 4.35 9.96 9.83
CA MET A 73 3.48 8.89 10.31
C MET A 73 2.01 9.30 10.28
N PHE A 74 1.70 10.51 10.73
CA PHE A 74 0.31 10.99 10.72
C PHE A 74 -0.23 11.03 9.29
N ASN A 75 0.53 11.58 8.36
CA ASN A 75 0.07 11.70 6.97
C ASN A 75 0.01 10.35 6.29
N ALA A 76 0.92 9.42 6.61
CA ALA A 76 0.83 8.06 6.10
C ALA A 76 -0.46 7.38 6.57
N MET A 77 -0.84 7.58 7.84
CA MET A 77 -2.09 7.00 8.34
C MET A 77 -3.31 7.62 7.68
N VAL A 78 -3.28 8.94 7.42
CA VAL A 78 -4.35 9.59 6.66
C VAL A 78 -4.47 8.98 5.26
N MET A 79 -3.34 8.76 4.58
CA MET A 79 -3.34 8.12 3.27
C MET A 79 -3.89 6.71 3.33
N ALA A 80 -3.48 5.93 4.34
CA ALA A 80 -3.95 4.55 4.52
C ALA A 80 -5.46 4.50 4.74
N VAL A 81 -5.98 5.34 5.63
CA VAL A 81 -7.42 5.40 5.91
C VAL A 81 -8.18 5.85 4.66
N SER A 82 -7.66 6.84 3.94
CA SER A 82 -8.27 7.30 2.69
C SER A 82 -8.39 6.17 1.68
N GLN A 83 -7.33 5.39 1.51
CA GLN A 83 -7.34 4.27 0.58
C GLN A 83 -8.31 3.19 1.03
N ILE A 84 -8.36 2.89 2.32
CA ILE A 84 -9.30 1.91 2.86
C ILE A 84 -10.74 2.34 2.55
N LEU A 85 -11.08 3.61 2.81
CA LEU A 85 -12.43 4.11 2.57
C LEU A 85 -12.78 4.14 1.08
N ILE A 86 -11.86 4.59 0.24
CA ILE A 86 -12.12 4.75 -1.19
C ILE A 86 -12.14 3.41 -1.91
N VAL A 87 -11.28 2.48 -1.53
CA VAL A 87 -11.14 1.20 -2.23
C VAL A 87 -11.86 0.08 -1.49
N ASP A 88 -11.43 -0.26 -0.27
CA ASP A 88 -11.96 -1.45 0.41
C ASP A 88 -13.42 -1.32 0.79
N VAL A 89 -13.78 -0.25 1.47
CA VAL A 89 -15.17 -0.03 1.90
C VAL A 89 -16.07 0.14 0.68
N ASN A 90 -15.63 0.94 -0.29
CA ASN A 90 -16.41 1.17 -1.50
C ASN A 90 -16.66 -0.13 -2.27
N TYR A 91 -15.62 -0.95 -2.46
CA TYR A 91 -15.76 -2.20 -3.22
C TYR A 91 -16.67 -3.21 -2.52
N VAL A 92 -16.64 -3.25 -1.18
CA VAL A 92 -17.58 -4.09 -0.45
C VAL A 92 -19.02 -3.59 -0.64
N MET A 93 -19.21 -2.27 -0.56
CA MET A 93 -20.55 -1.68 -0.71
C MET A 93 -21.17 -1.94 -2.08
N ILE A 94 -20.36 -1.91 -3.13
CA ILE A 94 -20.86 -2.12 -4.49
C ILE A 94 -20.79 -3.58 -4.95
N GLY A 95 -20.39 -4.50 -4.05
CA GLY A 95 -20.37 -5.93 -4.36
C GLY A 95 -19.20 -6.38 -5.22
N ARG A 96 -18.15 -5.56 -5.33
CA ARG A 96 -16.97 -5.90 -6.12
C ARG A 96 -15.90 -6.63 -5.33
N ARG A 97 -16.04 -6.70 -4.02
CA ARG A 97 -15.09 -7.38 -3.13
C ARG A 97 -15.83 -7.97 -1.95
N ALA A 98 -15.50 -9.23 -1.60
CA ALA A 98 -16.06 -9.87 -0.42
C ALA A 98 -15.47 -9.25 0.85
N LEU A 99 -16.18 -9.38 1.96
CA LEU A 99 -15.79 -8.77 3.23
C LEU A 99 -14.46 -9.31 3.74
N GLU A 100 -14.25 -10.64 3.70
CA GLU A 100 -13.03 -11.23 4.25
C GLU A 100 -11.75 -10.74 3.53
N PRO A 101 -11.65 -10.78 2.19
CA PRO A 101 -10.50 -10.20 1.52
C PRO A 101 -10.34 -8.70 1.81
N ALA A 102 -11.44 -7.97 1.94
CA ALA A 102 -11.37 -6.54 2.25
C ALA A 102 -10.77 -6.30 3.63
N LEU A 103 -11.14 -7.09 4.63
CA LEU A 103 -10.57 -6.96 5.98
C LEU A 103 -9.07 -7.28 5.98
N ILE A 104 -8.65 -8.29 5.21
CA ILE A 104 -7.24 -8.61 5.03
C ILE A 104 -6.50 -7.44 4.38
N SER A 105 -7.09 -6.84 3.35
CA SER A 105 -6.52 -5.67 2.68
C SER A 105 -6.36 -4.50 3.63
N VAL A 106 -7.35 -4.25 4.49
CA VAL A 106 -7.27 -3.18 5.49
C VAL A 106 -6.03 -3.34 6.37
N VAL A 107 -5.81 -4.55 6.89
CA VAL A 107 -4.64 -4.82 7.75
C VAL A 107 -3.35 -4.62 6.97
N ILE A 108 -3.28 -5.14 5.74
CA ILE A 108 -2.08 -5.01 4.90
C ILE A 108 -1.77 -3.53 4.63
N ILE A 109 -2.79 -2.74 4.28
CA ILE A 109 -2.62 -1.32 3.99
C ILE A 109 -2.11 -0.57 5.21
N LEU A 110 -2.69 -0.82 6.39
CA LEU A 110 -2.24 -0.17 7.61
C LEU A 110 -0.80 -0.51 7.94
N LEU A 111 -0.42 -1.79 7.83
CA LEU A 111 0.95 -2.22 8.09
C LEU A 111 1.93 -1.66 7.06
N LEU A 112 1.54 -1.65 5.79
CA LEU A 112 2.37 -1.13 4.71
C LEU A 112 2.69 0.35 4.94
N PHE A 113 1.68 1.17 5.15
CA PHE A 113 1.88 2.60 5.34
C PHE A 113 2.60 2.90 6.65
N ALA A 114 2.31 2.17 7.72
CA ALA A 114 3.01 2.34 8.99
C ALA A 114 4.49 1.98 8.86
N GLY A 115 4.79 0.85 8.24
CA GLY A 115 6.18 0.42 8.03
C GLY A 115 6.94 1.35 7.11
N ALA A 116 6.31 1.79 6.03
CA ALA A 116 6.93 2.73 5.10
C ALA A 116 7.23 4.07 5.79
N ALA A 117 6.28 4.59 6.54
CA ALA A 117 6.45 5.88 7.23
C ALA A 117 7.51 5.79 8.33
N PHE A 118 7.51 4.69 9.08
CA PHE A 118 8.54 4.47 10.11
C PHE A 118 9.94 4.47 9.48
N THR A 119 10.10 3.74 8.38
CA THR A 119 11.38 3.68 7.68
C THR A 119 11.75 5.04 7.10
N TYR A 120 10.78 5.74 6.53
CA TYR A 120 10.99 7.07 5.99
C TYR A 120 11.53 8.01 7.06
N GLU A 121 10.90 8.02 8.24
CA GLU A 121 11.37 8.85 9.35
C GLU A 121 12.76 8.48 9.82
N LYS A 122 13.04 7.17 9.95
CA LYS A 122 14.34 6.69 10.42
C LYS A 122 15.48 7.06 9.48
N LEU A 123 15.22 7.09 8.18
CA LEU A 123 16.23 7.39 7.19
C LEU A 123 16.26 8.87 6.81
N SER A 124 15.33 9.66 7.31
CA SER A 124 15.31 11.11 7.13
C SER A 124 16.08 11.77 8.26
N ASP A 125 16.97 12.64 7.94
CA ASP A 125 17.76 13.35 8.95
C ASP A 125 17.19 14.73 9.25
#